data_6faad7178be57d1fd8636e3d2295bcb9
#
_entry.id   6faad7178be57d1fd8636e3d2295bcb9
#
_cell.length_a   1.000
_cell.length_b   1.000
_cell.length_c   1.000
_cell.angle_alpha   90.00
_cell.angle_beta   90.00
_cell.angle_gamma   90.00
#
_symmetry.space_group_name_H-M   'P 1'
#
loop_
_entity.id
_entity.type
_entity.pdbx_description
1 polymer ?
#
loop_
_entity_poly.entity_id
_entity_poly.type
_entity_poly.pdbx_seq_one_letter_code
_entity_poly.pdbx_strand_id
1 'polypeptide(L)'
;MTKTNDLAEALIVERTFNAPVERVWTALTDVNEMRQWYFDLKEFKAESGFEFEFVVEHDGNTYHHLCRVTEVIPEKKIAYTWRYKGEPGDSLVTFELFPEGDRTRLKLTHTGIETFPKTPAYARKNFEAGWTAIVGSELKQFLEGSKAKP
;
A
#
# COMPACT_ATOMS: atom_id res chain seq x y z
N MET A 1 23.80 -15.40 9.77
CA MET A 1 23.34 -15.17 9.76
C MET A 1 22.53 -14.03 9.77
N THR A 2 22.79 -13.08 10.25
CA THR A 2 21.97 -11.89 10.26
C THR A 2 21.84 -11.26 8.89
N LYS A 3 22.79 -11.49 8.06
CA LYS A 3 22.74 -10.93 6.73
C LYS A 3 21.51 -11.35 5.98
N THR A 4 21.18 -12.62 6.08
CA THR A 4 19.99 -13.12 5.42
C THR A 4 18.74 -12.43 5.96
N ASN A 5 18.72 -12.21 7.25
CA ASN A 5 17.58 -11.55 7.86
C ASN A 5 17.44 -10.12 7.38
N ASP A 6 18.57 -9.43 7.21
CA ASP A 6 18.52 -8.05 6.74
C ASP A 6 17.93 -7.97 5.35
N LEU A 7 18.28 -8.94 4.48
CA LEU A 7 17.78 -8.93 3.12
C LEU A 7 16.29 -9.21 3.06
N ALA A 8 15.81 -10.02 4.00
CA ALA A 8 14.39 -10.38 4.03
C ALA A 8 13.59 -9.48 4.94
N GLU A 9 14.22 -8.46 5.47
CA GLU A 9 13.55 -7.57 6.41
C GLU A 9 12.41 -6.82 5.75
N ALA A 10 11.28 -6.75 6.45
CA ALA A 10 10.11 -6.06 5.94
C ALA A 10 10.35 -4.56 5.86
N LEU A 11 9.76 -3.94 4.86
CA LEU A 11 9.72 -2.49 4.78
C LEU A 11 8.48 -2.03 5.51
N ILE A 12 8.65 -1.15 6.49
CA ILE A 12 7.54 -0.71 7.32
C ILE A 12 7.42 0.80 7.28
N VAL A 13 6.19 1.28 7.04
CA VAL A 13 5.87 2.70 7.09
C VAL A 13 4.67 2.85 8.02
N GLU A 14 4.80 3.67 9.06
CA GLU A 14 3.72 3.91 10.01
C GLU A 14 3.36 5.37 10.06
N ARG A 15 2.07 5.66 10.12
CA ARG A 15 1.57 7.03 10.24
C ARG A 15 0.30 7.00 11.06
N THR A 16 0.07 8.08 11.80
CA THR A 16 -1.17 8.24 12.55
C THR A 16 -1.98 9.35 11.88
N PHE A 17 -3.25 9.05 11.59
CA PHE A 17 -4.13 9.98 10.91
C PHE A 17 -5.22 10.48 11.87
N ASN A 18 -5.60 11.72 11.69
CA ASN A 18 -6.66 12.34 12.49
C ASN A 18 -8.01 11.98 11.89
N ALA A 19 -8.32 10.69 11.93
CA ALA A 19 -9.57 10.17 11.38
C ALA A 19 -9.88 8.86 12.09
N PRO A 20 -11.15 8.54 12.30
CA PRO A 20 -11.52 7.29 12.97
C PRO A 20 -11.26 6.09 12.04
N VAL A 21 -11.19 4.90 12.65
CA VAL A 21 -10.81 3.70 11.92
C VAL A 21 -11.76 3.38 10.77
N GLU A 22 -13.05 3.63 10.93
CA GLU A 22 -14.01 3.38 9.85
C GLU A 22 -13.69 4.25 8.64
N ARG A 23 -13.30 5.48 8.89
CA ARG A 23 -13.00 6.42 7.80
C ARG A 23 -11.75 5.98 7.05
N VAL A 24 -10.73 5.56 7.80
CA VAL A 24 -9.49 5.10 7.19
C VAL A 24 -9.74 3.82 6.41
N TRP A 25 -10.52 2.92 6.98
CA TRP A 25 -10.84 1.67 6.31
C TRP A 25 -11.55 1.91 4.97
N THR A 26 -12.49 2.86 4.95
CA THR A 26 -13.17 3.18 3.70
C THR A 26 -12.18 3.70 2.66
N ALA A 27 -11.22 4.52 3.07
CA ALA A 27 -10.23 5.03 2.14
C ALA A 27 -9.38 3.90 1.55
N LEU A 28 -9.15 2.84 2.32
CA LEU A 28 -8.33 1.74 1.87
C LEU A 28 -9.09 0.73 1.01
N THR A 29 -10.41 0.72 1.06
CA THR A 29 -11.17 -0.37 0.44
C THR A 29 -12.22 0.08 -0.56
N ASP A 30 -12.59 1.35 -0.58
CA ASP A 30 -13.58 1.83 -1.52
C ASP A 30 -12.86 2.31 -2.79
N VAL A 31 -13.21 1.72 -3.93
CA VAL A 31 -12.48 1.99 -5.15
C VAL A 31 -12.55 3.47 -5.56
N ASN A 32 -13.67 4.12 -5.32
CA ASN A 32 -13.79 5.54 -5.67
C ASN A 32 -12.87 6.41 -4.84
N GLU A 33 -12.67 6.05 -3.57
CA GLU A 33 -11.75 6.77 -2.72
C GLU A 33 -10.31 6.42 -3.04
N MET A 34 -10.03 5.15 -3.34
CA MET A 34 -8.68 4.73 -3.68
C MET A 34 -8.17 5.48 -4.90
N ARG A 35 -9.04 5.76 -5.87
CA ARG A 35 -8.64 6.50 -7.05
C ARG A 35 -8.18 7.92 -6.72
N GLN A 36 -8.59 8.45 -5.61
CA GLN A 36 -8.28 9.83 -5.25
C GLN A 36 -6.93 9.98 -4.54
N TRP A 37 -6.48 8.94 -3.86
CA TRP A 37 -5.21 9.07 -3.13
C TRP A 37 -4.21 7.96 -3.47
N TYR A 38 -4.68 6.87 -4.03
CA TYR A 38 -3.85 5.69 -4.25
C TYR A 38 -3.51 5.56 -5.74
N PHE A 39 -4.14 4.61 -6.42
CA PHE A 39 -3.92 4.40 -7.83
C PHE A 39 -5.26 4.35 -8.55
N ASP A 40 -5.22 4.53 -9.86
CA ASP A 40 -6.42 4.58 -10.68
C ASP A 40 -6.92 3.17 -10.99
N LEU A 41 -7.48 2.52 -9.98
CA LEU A 41 -8.00 1.18 -10.11
C LEU A 41 -9.35 1.20 -10.81
N LYS A 42 -9.59 0.22 -11.67
CA LYS A 42 -10.89 0.10 -12.33
C LYS A 42 -11.89 -0.56 -11.40
N GLU A 43 -11.43 -1.57 -10.67
CA GLU A 43 -12.28 -2.30 -9.74
C GLU A 43 -11.48 -2.65 -8.50
N PHE A 44 -12.16 -2.72 -7.39
CA PHE A 44 -11.55 -3.23 -6.17
C PHE A 44 -12.64 -3.70 -5.22
N LYS A 45 -12.42 -4.87 -4.64
CA LYS A 45 -13.27 -5.39 -3.58
C LYS A 45 -12.39 -5.95 -2.47
N ALA A 46 -12.76 -5.66 -1.24
CA ALA A 46 -12.02 -6.15 -0.09
C ALA A 46 -12.49 -7.57 0.23
N GLU A 47 -12.14 -8.50 -0.64
CA GLU A 47 -12.51 -9.90 -0.52
C GLU A 47 -11.29 -10.76 -0.82
N SER A 48 -11.06 -11.76 0.01
CA SER A 48 -9.94 -12.67 -0.20
C SER A 48 -10.10 -13.35 -1.56
N GLY A 49 -9.03 -13.34 -2.34
CA GLY A 49 -9.03 -13.90 -3.68
C GLY A 49 -9.33 -12.92 -4.79
N PHE A 50 -9.78 -11.72 -4.46
CA PHE A 50 -10.07 -10.72 -5.49
C PHE A 50 -8.77 -10.28 -6.15
N GLU A 51 -8.75 -10.26 -7.48
CA GLU A 51 -7.58 -9.84 -8.24
C GLU A 51 -7.82 -8.48 -8.86
N PHE A 52 -6.80 -7.63 -8.83
CA PHE A 52 -6.87 -6.32 -9.44
C PHE A 52 -5.52 -5.95 -10.01
N GLU A 53 -5.52 -5.00 -10.93
CA GLU A 53 -4.30 -4.56 -11.57
C GLU A 53 -4.39 -3.08 -11.89
N PHE A 54 -3.23 -2.47 -12.06
CA PHE A 54 -3.17 -1.06 -12.43
C PHE A 54 -1.81 -0.77 -13.03
N VAL A 55 -1.74 0.31 -13.80
CA VAL A 55 -0.52 0.69 -14.51
C VAL A 55 -0.03 2.03 -14.00
N VAL A 56 1.26 2.11 -13.75
CA VAL A 56 1.90 3.37 -13.33
C VAL A 56 3.03 3.66 -14.29
N GLU A 57 3.11 4.90 -14.74
CA GLU A 57 4.22 5.34 -15.57
C GLU A 57 5.14 6.22 -14.76
N HIS A 58 6.43 5.92 -14.81
CA HIS A 58 7.40 6.67 -14.01
C HIS A 58 8.73 6.66 -14.74
N ASP A 59 9.31 7.86 -14.95
CA ASP A 59 10.61 8.01 -15.60
C ASP A 59 10.66 7.28 -16.95
N GLY A 60 9.58 7.37 -17.71
CA GLY A 60 9.54 6.76 -19.03
C GLY A 60 9.30 5.27 -19.05
N ASN A 61 9.15 4.67 -17.89
CA ASN A 61 8.88 3.23 -17.77
C ASN A 61 7.43 3.00 -17.37
N THR A 62 6.89 1.89 -17.84
CA THR A 62 5.52 1.50 -17.51
C THR A 62 5.57 0.30 -16.58
N TYR A 63 4.90 0.42 -15.45
CA TYR A 63 4.85 -0.65 -14.46
C TYR A 63 3.42 -1.17 -14.33
N HIS A 64 3.22 -2.40 -14.78
CA HIS A 64 1.89 -3.03 -14.73
C HIS A 64 1.83 -3.90 -13.49
N HIS A 65 1.10 -3.43 -12.49
CA HIS A 65 1.01 -4.10 -11.19
C HIS A 65 -0.09 -5.15 -11.22
N LEU A 66 0.22 -6.33 -10.67
CA LEU A 66 -0.73 -7.43 -10.55
C LEU A 66 -0.87 -7.77 -9.09
N CYS A 67 -2.10 -7.68 -8.56
CA CYS A 67 -2.35 -7.84 -7.14
C CYS A 67 -3.49 -8.80 -6.89
N ARG A 68 -3.44 -9.49 -5.75
CA ARG A 68 -4.48 -10.40 -5.33
C ARG A 68 -4.67 -10.28 -3.83
N VAL A 69 -5.89 -10.03 -3.40
CA VAL A 69 -6.20 -9.91 -1.98
C VAL A 69 -6.06 -11.28 -1.32
N THR A 70 -5.29 -11.33 -0.25
CA THR A 70 -5.05 -12.59 0.47
C THR A 70 -5.72 -12.63 1.83
N GLU A 71 -5.97 -11.48 2.44
CA GLU A 71 -6.55 -11.47 3.78
C GLU A 71 -7.32 -10.17 3.99
N VAL A 72 -8.49 -10.28 4.61
CA VAL A 72 -9.31 -9.12 4.97
C VAL A 72 -9.89 -9.33 6.35
N ILE A 73 -9.61 -8.42 7.26
CA ILE A 73 -10.23 -8.36 8.57
C ILE A 73 -10.79 -6.93 8.68
N PRO A 74 -12.12 -6.76 8.53
CA PRO A 74 -12.70 -5.41 8.42
C PRO A 74 -12.22 -4.47 9.52
N GLU A 75 -11.80 -3.28 9.09
CA GLU A 75 -11.32 -2.21 9.96
C GLU A 75 -10.05 -2.57 10.75
N LYS A 76 -9.39 -3.66 10.40
CA LYS A 76 -8.18 -4.06 11.10
C LYS A 76 -7.04 -4.36 10.15
N LYS A 77 -7.31 -5.05 9.04
CA LYS A 77 -6.21 -5.52 8.21
C LYS A 77 -6.67 -5.86 6.80
N ILE A 78 -5.86 -5.48 5.82
CA ILE A 78 -6.04 -5.98 4.47
C ILE A 78 -4.65 -6.21 3.88
N ALA A 79 -4.48 -7.35 3.21
CA ALA A 79 -3.21 -7.72 2.61
C ALA A 79 -3.45 -8.20 1.19
N TYR A 80 -2.53 -7.86 0.29
CA TYR A 80 -2.59 -8.37 -1.06
C TYR A 80 -1.19 -8.50 -1.64
N THR A 81 -1.06 -9.40 -2.63
CA THR A 81 0.20 -9.61 -3.30
C THR A 81 0.51 -8.41 -4.18
N TRP A 82 1.79 -8.25 -4.49
CA TRP A 82 2.26 -7.11 -5.27
C TRP A 82 3.32 -7.61 -6.21
N ARG A 83 2.97 -7.71 -7.48
CA ARG A 83 3.85 -8.23 -8.51
C ARG A 83 3.79 -7.34 -9.73
N TYR A 84 4.75 -7.53 -10.64
CA TYR A 84 4.80 -6.77 -11.88
C TYR A 84 4.74 -7.72 -13.05
N LYS A 85 3.90 -7.40 -14.03
CA LYS A 85 3.72 -8.24 -15.21
C LYS A 85 5.02 -8.35 -15.97
N GLY A 86 5.43 -9.59 -16.27
CA GLY A 86 6.62 -9.83 -17.04
C GLY A 86 7.91 -9.81 -16.25
N GLU A 87 7.84 -9.58 -14.95
CA GLU A 87 9.04 -9.55 -14.11
C GLU A 87 9.00 -10.63 -13.05
N PRO A 88 10.17 -11.13 -12.64
CA PRO A 88 10.19 -12.09 -11.54
C PRO A 88 9.94 -11.37 -10.23
N GLY A 89 9.59 -12.15 -9.21
CA GLY A 89 9.40 -11.60 -7.88
C GLY A 89 7.98 -11.76 -7.41
N ASP A 90 7.84 -11.78 -6.10
CA ASP A 90 6.54 -11.95 -5.45
C ASP A 90 6.62 -11.29 -4.09
N SER A 91 5.77 -10.31 -3.85
CA SER A 91 5.81 -9.59 -2.58
C SER A 91 4.40 -9.48 -2.02
N LEU A 92 4.34 -9.09 -0.75
CA LEU A 92 3.07 -8.94 -0.04
C LEU A 92 3.02 -7.59 0.64
N VAL A 93 1.93 -6.88 0.43
CA VAL A 93 1.68 -5.59 1.08
C VAL A 93 0.56 -5.78 2.07
N THR A 94 0.78 -5.34 3.31
CA THR A 94 -0.22 -5.47 4.37
C THR A 94 -0.47 -4.09 4.98
N PHE A 95 -1.76 -3.75 5.11
CA PHE A 95 -2.18 -2.54 5.82
C PHE A 95 -2.86 -2.98 7.09
N GLU A 96 -2.37 -2.49 8.25
CA GLU A 96 -2.98 -2.78 9.54
C GLU A 96 -3.41 -1.47 10.18
N LEU A 97 -4.58 -1.48 10.80
CA LEU A 97 -5.14 -0.30 11.44
C LEU A 97 -5.28 -0.52 12.94
N PHE A 98 -4.87 0.47 13.70
CA PHE A 98 -4.92 0.42 15.17
C PHE A 98 -5.66 1.68 15.66
N PRO A 99 -6.91 1.53 16.13
CA PRO A 99 -7.65 2.69 16.62
C PRO A 99 -6.98 3.29 17.86
N GLU A 100 -6.90 4.61 17.88
CA GLU A 100 -6.35 5.34 19.03
C GLU A 100 -7.27 6.51 19.31
N GLY A 101 -8.42 6.21 19.92
CA GLY A 101 -9.45 7.22 20.12
C GLY A 101 -10.03 7.65 18.80
N ASP A 102 -10.00 8.96 18.53
CA ASP A 102 -10.52 9.51 17.29
C ASP A 102 -9.51 9.42 16.14
N ARG A 103 -8.36 8.86 16.42
CA ARG A 103 -7.30 8.74 15.44
C ARG A 103 -7.07 7.29 15.11
N THR A 104 -6.31 7.06 14.04
CA THR A 104 -5.97 5.70 13.62
C THR A 104 -4.52 5.66 13.24
N ARG A 105 -3.79 4.71 13.81
CA ARG A 105 -2.42 4.44 13.39
C ARG A 105 -2.46 3.37 12.31
N LEU A 106 -1.83 3.66 11.20
CA LEU A 106 -1.76 2.74 10.08
C LEU A 106 -0.34 2.23 9.98
N LYS A 107 -0.20 0.92 9.86
CA LYS A 107 1.09 0.29 9.64
C LYS A 107 1.07 -0.44 8.31
N LEU A 108 1.91 0.01 7.39
CA LEU A 108 2.09 -0.66 6.12
C LEU A 108 3.33 -1.52 6.20
N THR A 109 3.20 -2.78 5.81
CA THR A 109 4.33 -3.70 5.78
C THR A 109 4.44 -4.28 4.37
N HIS A 110 5.63 -4.19 3.77
CA HIS A 110 5.87 -4.73 2.44
C HIS A 110 7.01 -5.73 2.53
N THR A 111 6.72 -7.00 2.30
CA THR A 111 7.73 -8.06 2.36
C THR A 111 7.94 -8.65 0.97
N GLY A 112 9.12 -9.26 0.78
CA GLY A 112 9.41 -9.91 -0.50
C GLY A 112 10.05 -9.02 -1.53
N ILE A 113 10.43 -7.80 -1.16
CA ILE A 113 11.05 -6.87 -2.10
C ILE A 113 12.34 -7.44 -2.69
N GLU A 114 13.05 -8.24 -1.92
CA GLU A 114 14.29 -8.83 -2.38
C GLU A 114 14.10 -9.83 -3.52
N THR A 115 12.86 -10.22 -3.81
CA THR A 115 12.59 -11.17 -4.90
C THR A 115 12.49 -10.48 -6.25
N PHE A 116 12.43 -9.16 -6.28
CA PHE A 116 12.36 -8.41 -7.53
C PHE A 116 13.74 -8.29 -8.17
N PRO A 117 13.79 -7.88 -9.46
CA PRO A 117 15.08 -7.70 -10.12
C PRO A 117 15.98 -6.73 -9.36
N LYS A 118 17.28 -6.99 -9.41
CA LYS A 118 18.26 -6.16 -8.70
C LYS A 118 18.63 -4.95 -9.53
N THR A 119 17.68 -4.14 -9.87
CA THR A 119 17.89 -2.92 -10.63
C THR A 119 17.41 -1.73 -9.81
N PRO A 120 17.88 -0.53 -10.14
CA PRO A 120 17.46 0.66 -9.36
C PRO A 120 15.95 0.83 -9.26
N ALA A 121 15.22 0.44 -10.32
CA ALA A 121 13.76 0.61 -10.32
C ALA A 121 13.09 -0.16 -9.21
N TYR A 122 13.66 -1.31 -8.82
CA TYR A 122 13.06 -2.17 -7.80
C TYR A 122 13.87 -2.18 -6.52
N ALA A 123 14.67 -1.13 -6.30
CA ALA A 123 15.47 -1.05 -5.08
C ALA A 123 14.57 -0.73 -3.89
N ARG A 124 14.96 -1.24 -2.72
CA ARG A 124 14.20 -1.02 -1.50
C ARG A 124 13.93 0.45 -1.24
N LYS A 125 14.93 1.31 -1.46
CA LYS A 125 14.77 2.73 -1.19
C LYS A 125 13.71 3.38 -2.05
N ASN A 126 13.49 2.86 -3.26
CA ASN A 126 12.44 3.39 -4.12
C ASN A 126 11.07 3.01 -3.59
N PHE A 127 10.92 1.79 -3.08
CA PHE A 127 9.67 1.38 -2.45
C PHE A 127 9.41 2.21 -1.19
N GLU A 128 10.47 2.44 -0.42
CA GLU A 128 10.32 3.23 0.80
C GLU A 128 9.88 4.65 0.47
N ALA A 129 10.50 5.27 -0.51
CA ALA A 129 10.13 6.62 -0.92
C ALA A 129 8.70 6.65 -1.45
N GLY A 130 8.33 5.66 -2.25
CA GLY A 130 6.98 5.59 -2.80
C GLY A 130 5.92 5.44 -1.72
N TRP A 131 6.13 4.50 -0.80
CA TRP A 131 5.14 4.30 0.27
C TRP A 131 5.08 5.49 1.21
N THR A 132 6.22 6.12 1.47
CA THR A 132 6.24 7.32 2.31
C THR A 132 5.42 8.44 1.67
N ALA A 133 5.53 8.60 0.36
CA ALA A 133 4.76 9.62 -0.34
C ALA A 133 3.28 9.25 -0.37
N ILE A 134 2.96 7.99 -0.66
CA ILE A 134 1.56 7.56 -0.78
C ILE A 134 0.87 7.63 0.57
N VAL A 135 1.44 7.03 1.59
CA VAL A 135 0.80 6.96 2.90
C VAL A 135 1.02 8.25 3.68
N GLY A 136 2.24 8.79 3.66
CA GLY A 136 2.57 9.93 4.48
C GLY A 136 2.10 11.26 3.91
N SER A 137 1.80 11.32 2.63
CA SER A 137 1.39 12.56 1.99
C SER A 137 0.02 12.44 1.35
N GLU A 138 -0.13 11.52 0.38
CA GLU A 138 -1.38 11.44 -0.36
C GLU A 138 -2.56 11.02 0.52
N LEU A 139 -2.39 9.94 1.26
CA LEU A 139 -3.47 9.48 2.13
C LEU A 139 -3.75 10.48 3.25
N LYS A 140 -2.69 11.06 3.80
CA LYS A 140 -2.85 12.05 4.85
C LYS A 140 -3.67 13.24 4.35
N GLN A 141 -3.35 13.75 3.17
CA GLN A 141 -4.11 14.86 2.62
C GLN A 141 -5.54 14.50 2.30
N PHE A 142 -5.75 13.29 1.81
CA PHE A 142 -7.09 12.83 1.51
C PHE A 142 -7.94 12.76 2.76
N LEU A 143 -7.39 12.22 3.83
CA LEU A 143 -8.14 12.05 5.08
C LEU A 143 -8.27 13.35 5.88
N GLU A 144 -7.23 14.16 5.90
CA GLU A 144 -7.18 15.35 6.76
C GLU A 144 -7.32 16.64 6.00
N GLY A 145 -6.74 16.70 4.81
CA GLY A 145 -6.77 17.92 4.02
C GLY A 145 -8.15 18.31 3.58
N SER A 146 -8.98 17.33 3.23
CA SER A 146 -10.32 17.65 2.75
C SER A 146 -11.18 18.25 3.86
N LYS A 147 -10.83 18.03 5.11
CA LYS A 147 -11.57 18.61 6.22
C LYS A 147 -11.28 20.08 6.38
N ALA A 148 -10.12 20.51 5.95
CA ALA A 148 -9.75 21.90 6.08
C ALA A 148 -10.49 22.77 5.09
N LYS A 149 -11.10 22.16 4.11
CA LYS A 149 -11.83 22.93 3.12
C LYS A 149 -13.26 23.15 3.57
N PRO A 150 -13.69 24.38 3.52
CA PRO A 150 -15.04 24.68 3.94
C PRO A 150 -16.08 24.08 3.04
#